data_4706d258c9293d8e78e030c8e4bc7ea8
#
_entry.id   4706d258c9293d8e78e030c8e4bc7ea8
#
_cell.length_a   1.000
_cell.length_b   1.000
_cell.length_c   1.000
_cell.angle_alpha   90.00
_cell.angle_beta   90.00
_cell.angle_gamma   90.00
#
_symmetry.space_group_name_H-M   'P 1'
#
loop_
_entity.id
_entity.type
_entity.pdbx_description
1 polymer ?
#
loop_
_entity_poly.entity_id
_entity_poly.type
_entity_poly.pdbx_seq_one_letter_code
_entity_poly.pdbx_strand_id
1 'polypeptide(L)'
;GHFHKHTDDGQIFYCGAQYEMTWSDYKDPKAFHVFDTETREMTRVSNPLTIHKKIIYDDKKHDYTNFDIQPYHEHFIKLIVLNKTNNEVFDKFVERLYNEISVHDLNIVEDYSDIKASVREDILEMGEDTVTFLNNYVDQLETDVNKTKLKEYLKSIYIEANDNNV
;
A
#
# COMPACT_ATOMS: atom_id res chain seq x y z
N GLY A 1 12.56 -7.19 -12.37
CA GLY A 1 13.36 -6.01 -12.61
C GLY A 1 13.20 -4.94 -11.54
N HIS A 2 13.98 -3.89 -11.62
CA HIS A 2 13.94 -2.81 -10.64
C HIS A 2 12.64 -1.99 -10.75
N PHE A 3 12.18 -1.74 -11.97
CA PHE A 3 10.91 -1.04 -12.21
C PHE A 3 9.75 -2.03 -12.28
N HIS A 4 8.77 -1.86 -11.37
CA HIS A 4 7.64 -2.76 -11.27
C HIS A 4 6.46 -2.34 -12.15
N LYS A 5 6.37 -1.05 -12.50
CA LYS A 5 5.30 -0.53 -13.35
C LYS A 5 5.62 -0.72 -14.82
N HIS A 6 4.58 -1.02 -15.58
CA HIS A 6 4.64 -1.00 -17.04
C HIS A 6 4.72 0.44 -17.53
N THR A 7 5.60 0.69 -18.50
CA THR A 7 5.67 1.96 -19.24
C THR A 7 5.92 1.71 -20.72
N ASP A 8 5.36 2.59 -21.55
CA ASP A 8 5.55 2.60 -22.99
C ASP A 8 5.61 4.06 -23.44
N ASP A 9 6.74 4.47 -24.03
CA ASP A 9 6.93 5.81 -24.57
C ASP A 9 6.94 5.82 -26.11
N GLY A 10 6.60 4.69 -26.73
CA GLY A 10 6.58 4.48 -28.17
C GLY A 10 7.94 4.07 -28.76
N GLN A 11 9.03 4.16 -28.01
CA GLN A 11 10.37 3.70 -28.39
C GLN A 11 10.89 2.61 -27.47
N ILE A 12 10.64 2.75 -26.17
CA ILE A 12 11.05 1.82 -25.13
C ILE A 12 9.82 1.27 -24.46
N PHE A 13 9.68 -0.05 -24.54
CA PHE A 13 8.62 -0.79 -23.89
C PHE A 13 9.17 -1.49 -22.65
N TYR A 14 8.71 -1.06 -21.46
CA TYR A 14 9.08 -1.67 -20.21
C TYR A 14 7.92 -2.53 -19.68
N CYS A 15 8.13 -3.85 -19.65
CA CYS A 15 7.06 -4.80 -19.29
C CYS A 15 6.53 -4.65 -17.87
N GLY A 16 7.37 -4.19 -16.94
CA GLY A 16 7.05 -4.18 -15.52
C GLY A 16 7.07 -5.57 -14.88
N ALA A 17 6.56 -5.68 -13.66
CA ALA A 17 6.43 -6.94 -12.94
C ALA A 17 5.14 -7.68 -13.33
N GLN A 18 5.21 -9.00 -13.37
CA GLN A 18 4.07 -9.85 -13.75
C GLN A 18 3.05 -10.02 -12.62
N TYR A 19 3.47 -9.77 -11.37
CA TYR A 19 2.67 -9.85 -10.15
C TYR A 19 3.16 -8.81 -9.13
N GLU A 20 2.37 -8.61 -8.07
CA GLU A 20 2.74 -7.73 -6.97
C GLU A 20 3.93 -8.32 -6.21
N MET A 21 5.01 -7.57 -6.04
CA MET A 21 6.22 -8.00 -5.32
C MET A 21 6.32 -7.34 -3.95
N THR A 22 5.85 -6.11 -3.85
CA THR A 22 5.91 -5.30 -2.64
C THR A 22 4.61 -4.52 -2.44
N TRP A 23 4.43 -3.91 -1.27
CA TRP A 23 3.27 -3.06 -0.98
C TRP A 23 3.13 -1.85 -1.91
N SER A 24 4.20 -1.39 -2.55
CA SER A 24 4.15 -0.34 -3.57
C SER A 24 3.43 -0.77 -4.85
N ASP A 25 3.25 -2.08 -5.04
CA ASP A 25 2.53 -2.66 -6.17
C ASP A 25 1.02 -2.83 -5.92
N TYR A 26 0.57 -2.53 -4.71
CA TYR A 26 -0.83 -2.66 -4.35
C TYR A 26 -1.73 -1.86 -5.29
N LYS A 27 -2.73 -2.53 -5.90
CA LYS A 27 -3.62 -1.98 -6.94
C LYS A 27 -2.94 -1.57 -8.25
N ASP A 28 -1.65 -1.85 -8.45
CA ASP A 28 -1.01 -1.62 -9.73
C ASP A 28 -1.35 -2.77 -10.70
N PRO A 29 -1.98 -2.50 -11.88
CA PRO A 29 -2.39 -3.56 -12.79
C PRO A 29 -1.21 -4.32 -13.36
N LYS A 30 -1.03 -5.55 -12.94
CA LYS A 30 0.04 -6.44 -13.37
C LYS A 30 -0.33 -7.22 -14.62
N ALA A 31 0.69 -7.61 -15.39
CA ALA A 31 0.50 -8.34 -16.63
C ALA A 31 1.78 -9.08 -17.03
N PHE A 32 1.65 -10.08 -17.89
CA PHE A 32 2.74 -10.59 -18.71
C PHE A 32 2.52 -10.18 -20.17
N HIS A 33 3.55 -10.33 -20.97
CA HIS A 33 3.53 -9.88 -22.36
C HIS A 33 3.94 -11.01 -23.27
N VAL A 34 3.25 -11.12 -24.41
CA VAL A 34 3.57 -12.02 -25.50
C VAL A 34 4.08 -11.18 -26.66
N PHE A 35 5.28 -11.46 -27.11
CA PHE A 35 5.88 -10.81 -28.27
C PHE A 35 5.84 -11.75 -29.47
N ASP A 36 5.18 -11.33 -30.53
CA ASP A 36 5.20 -12.03 -31.82
C ASP A 36 6.43 -11.60 -32.61
N THR A 37 7.30 -12.56 -32.91
CA THR A 37 8.58 -12.28 -33.61
C THR A 37 8.42 -12.06 -35.11
N GLU A 38 7.31 -12.50 -35.73
CA GLU A 38 7.01 -12.31 -37.14
C GLU A 38 6.37 -10.96 -37.39
N THR A 39 5.29 -10.66 -36.63
CA THR A 39 4.56 -9.39 -36.77
C THR A 39 5.23 -8.26 -35.99
N ARG A 40 6.10 -8.56 -35.00
CA ARG A 40 6.72 -7.65 -34.04
C ARG A 40 5.71 -6.94 -33.14
N GLU A 41 4.57 -7.56 -32.95
CA GLU A 41 3.54 -7.02 -32.06
C GLU A 41 3.71 -7.52 -30.64
N MET A 42 3.39 -6.65 -29.68
CA MET A 42 3.40 -6.95 -28.26
C MET A 42 1.95 -7.01 -27.73
N THR A 43 1.57 -8.15 -27.18
CA THR A 43 0.25 -8.34 -26.55
C THR A 43 0.41 -8.36 -25.04
N ARG A 44 -0.29 -7.47 -24.34
CA ARG A 44 -0.34 -7.43 -22.89
C ARG A 44 -1.47 -8.31 -22.39
N VAL A 45 -1.15 -9.29 -21.53
CA VAL A 45 -2.12 -10.19 -20.89
C VAL A 45 -2.20 -9.86 -19.41
N SER A 46 -3.33 -9.31 -18.98
CA SER A 46 -3.55 -8.89 -17.58
C SER A 46 -3.52 -10.07 -16.63
N ASN A 47 -2.83 -9.89 -15.49
CA ASN A 47 -2.87 -10.80 -14.36
C ASN A 47 -3.94 -10.33 -13.37
N PRO A 48 -5.04 -11.07 -13.17
CA PRO A 48 -6.08 -10.70 -12.23
C PRO A 48 -5.74 -11.04 -10.77
N LEU A 49 -4.67 -11.81 -10.53
CA LEU A 49 -4.29 -12.26 -9.20
C LEU A 49 -3.58 -11.13 -8.44
N THR A 50 -3.95 -10.98 -7.19
CA THR A 50 -3.34 -10.04 -6.24
C THR A 50 -2.71 -10.82 -5.10
N ILE A 51 -1.65 -10.28 -4.51
CA ILE A 51 -0.96 -10.86 -3.35
C ILE A 51 -1.26 -10.06 -2.09
N HIS A 52 -1.45 -8.75 -2.23
CA HIS A 52 -1.64 -7.83 -1.14
C HIS A 52 -3.10 -7.41 -1.00
N LYS A 53 -3.60 -7.40 0.23
CA LYS A 53 -4.95 -6.94 0.57
C LYS A 53 -4.89 -5.94 1.72
N LYS A 54 -5.73 -4.91 1.66
CA LYS A 54 -5.90 -3.98 2.77
C LYS A 54 -7.28 -4.15 3.39
N ILE A 55 -7.34 -4.16 4.71
CA ILE A 55 -8.57 -4.08 5.49
C ILE A 55 -8.52 -2.77 6.25
N ILE A 56 -9.57 -1.98 6.14
CA ILE A 56 -9.74 -0.75 6.90
C ILE A 56 -10.70 -1.05 8.02
N TYR A 57 -10.21 -1.07 9.25
CA TYR A 57 -11.02 -1.31 10.43
C TYR A 57 -11.56 0.01 10.97
N ASP A 58 -12.87 0.14 11.03
CA ASP A 58 -13.58 1.29 11.61
C ASP A 58 -14.87 0.81 12.26
N ASP A 59 -14.84 0.47 13.56
CA ASP A 59 -15.98 -0.07 14.30
C ASP A 59 -17.05 0.97 14.64
N LYS A 60 -16.82 2.25 14.31
CA LYS A 60 -17.87 3.27 14.33
C LYS A 60 -18.77 3.22 13.11
N LYS A 61 -18.28 2.64 12.00
CA LYS A 61 -19.01 2.58 10.72
C LYS A 61 -19.51 1.19 10.39
N HIS A 62 -18.80 0.15 10.82
CA HIS A 62 -19.05 -1.22 10.42
C HIS A 62 -19.01 -2.18 11.61
N ASP A 63 -19.88 -3.19 11.58
CA ASP A 63 -19.82 -4.34 12.48
C ASP A 63 -18.88 -5.41 11.91
N TYR A 64 -17.83 -5.75 12.68
CA TYR A 64 -16.83 -6.75 12.30
C TYR A 64 -17.12 -8.14 12.86
N THR A 65 -18.19 -8.33 13.63
CA THR A 65 -18.55 -9.62 14.22
C THR A 65 -18.76 -10.69 13.14
N ASN A 66 -19.42 -10.31 12.05
CA ASN A 66 -19.72 -11.20 10.90
C ASN A 66 -19.05 -10.75 9.60
N PHE A 67 -17.96 -9.99 9.71
CA PHE A 67 -17.23 -9.53 8.52
C PHE A 67 -16.72 -10.73 7.72
N ASP A 68 -16.92 -10.72 6.39
CA ASP A 68 -16.44 -11.77 5.50
C ASP A 68 -14.93 -11.69 5.33
N ILE A 69 -14.22 -12.66 5.90
CA ILE A 69 -12.76 -12.76 5.85
C ILE A 69 -12.26 -13.68 4.73
N GLN A 70 -13.12 -14.46 4.07
CA GLN A 70 -12.73 -15.42 3.04
C GLN A 70 -11.96 -14.79 1.85
N PRO A 71 -12.30 -13.58 1.38
CA PRO A 71 -11.53 -12.93 0.31
C PRO A 71 -10.06 -12.65 0.65
N TYR A 72 -9.65 -12.80 1.90
CA TYR A 72 -8.30 -12.50 2.41
C TYR A 72 -7.47 -13.77 2.62
N HIS A 73 -8.01 -14.95 2.33
CA HIS A 73 -7.29 -16.22 2.40
C HIS A 73 -6.07 -16.22 1.47
N GLU A 74 -4.93 -16.70 1.96
CA GLU A 74 -3.63 -16.76 1.24
C GLU A 74 -3.13 -15.41 0.70
N HIS A 75 -3.39 -14.34 1.45
CA HIS A 75 -2.87 -13.00 1.11
C HIS A 75 -1.97 -12.43 2.21
N PHE A 76 -1.13 -11.48 1.82
CA PHE A 76 -0.48 -10.55 2.75
C PHE A 76 -1.47 -9.45 3.08
N ILE A 77 -1.79 -9.28 4.36
CA ILE A 77 -2.85 -8.37 4.80
C ILE A 77 -2.23 -7.18 5.54
N LYS A 78 -2.64 -5.98 5.17
CA LYS A 78 -2.42 -4.78 5.96
C LYS A 78 -3.75 -4.36 6.58
N LEU A 79 -3.87 -4.49 7.89
CA LEU A 79 -5.04 -4.07 8.68
C LEU A 79 -4.80 -2.66 9.22
N ILE A 80 -5.50 -1.69 8.65
CA ILE A 80 -5.39 -0.28 9.02
C ILE A 80 -6.54 0.04 9.98
N VAL A 81 -6.21 0.43 11.22
CA VAL A 81 -7.19 0.69 12.28
C VAL A 81 -7.47 2.18 12.36
N LEU A 82 -8.62 2.62 11.89
CA LEU A 82 -9.06 4.02 11.96
C LEU A 82 -9.76 4.35 13.25
N ASN A 83 -10.67 3.48 13.69
CA ASN A 83 -11.40 3.60 14.96
C ASN A 83 -11.52 2.22 15.59
N LYS A 84 -11.12 2.13 16.86
CA LYS A 84 -11.23 0.94 17.68
C LYS A 84 -11.88 1.35 19.00
N THR A 85 -13.22 1.30 19.05
CA THR A 85 -14.01 1.67 20.24
C THR A 85 -14.22 0.49 21.17
N ASN A 86 -14.17 -0.74 20.62
CA ASN A 86 -14.31 -1.97 21.38
C ASN A 86 -13.13 -2.92 21.12
N ASN A 87 -12.21 -3.01 22.08
CA ASN A 87 -11.04 -3.87 22.00
C ASN A 87 -11.42 -5.35 21.89
N GLU A 88 -12.44 -5.83 22.59
CA GLU A 88 -12.84 -7.24 22.56
C GLU A 88 -13.32 -7.67 21.15
N VAL A 89 -14.08 -6.81 20.47
CA VAL A 89 -14.53 -7.07 19.10
C VAL A 89 -13.34 -7.06 18.13
N PHE A 90 -12.41 -6.12 18.31
CA PHE A 90 -11.21 -6.06 17.51
C PHE A 90 -10.33 -7.29 17.69
N ASP A 91 -10.08 -7.70 18.92
CA ASP A 91 -9.23 -8.87 19.22
C ASP A 91 -9.84 -10.15 18.64
N LYS A 92 -11.17 -10.34 18.77
CA LYS A 92 -11.86 -11.46 18.12
C LYS A 92 -11.78 -11.41 16.60
N PHE A 93 -11.85 -10.24 16.01
CA PHE A 93 -11.71 -10.06 14.56
C PHE A 93 -10.29 -10.45 14.09
N VAL A 94 -9.26 -10.01 14.80
CA VAL A 94 -7.86 -10.38 14.52
C VAL A 94 -7.65 -11.89 14.72
N GLU A 95 -8.20 -12.45 15.80
CA GLU A 95 -8.14 -13.90 16.06
C GLU A 95 -8.78 -14.71 14.93
N ARG A 96 -9.92 -14.26 14.38
CA ARG A 96 -10.53 -14.90 13.23
C ARG A 96 -9.65 -14.87 11.99
N LEU A 97 -8.96 -13.76 11.71
CA LEU A 97 -8.01 -13.66 10.59
C LEU A 97 -6.84 -14.64 10.74
N TYR A 98 -6.38 -14.92 11.97
CA TYR A 98 -5.31 -15.89 12.20
C TYR A 98 -5.78 -17.35 12.20
N ASN A 99 -6.96 -17.62 12.74
CA ASN A 99 -7.39 -18.99 13.03
C ASN A 99 -8.35 -19.59 11.99
N GLU A 100 -9.16 -18.75 11.31
CA GLU A 100 -10.18 -19.24 10.38
C GLU A 100 -9.72 -19.23 8.91
N ILE A 101 -8.72 -18.41 8.58
CA ILE A 101 -8.13 -18.35 7.25
C ILE A 101 -6.60 -18.44 7.32
N SER A 102 -5.99 -19.02 6.28
CA SER A 102 -4.54 -19.03 6.14
C SER A 102 -4.09 -17.69 5.56
N VAL A 103 -3.48 -16.84 6.36
CA VAL A 103 -2.86 -15.60 5.89
C VAL A 103 -1.34 -15.78 5.79
N HIS A 104 -0.70 -15.17 4.79
CA HIS A 104 0.75 -15.22 4.68
C HIS A 104 1.42 -14.29 5.67
N ASP A 105 0.82 -13.12 5.89
CA ASP A 105 1.27 -12.12 6.87
C ASP A 105 0.11 -11.20 7.23
N LEU A 106 0.06 -10.73 8.48
CA LEU A 106 -0.90 -9.76 8.97
C LEU A 106 -0.17 -8.60 9.64
N ASN A 107 -0.03 -7.51 8.94
CA ASN A 107 0.55 -6.28 9.46
C ASN A 107 -0.58 -5.35 9.98
N ILE A 108 -0.63 -5.13 11.28
CA ILE A 108 -1.61 -4.27 11.95
C ILE A 108 -0.99 -2.88 12.14
N VAL A 109 -1.62 -1.88 11.55
CA VAL A 109 -1.20 -0.48 11.64
C VAL A 109 -2.23 0.27 12.49
N GLU A 110 -1.89 0.51 13.76
CA GLU A 110 -2.64 1.33 14.68
C GLU A 110 -2.01 2.72 14.74
N ASP A 111 -2.83 3.73 14.92
CA ASP A 111 -2.45 5.13 15.08
C ASP A 111 -2.44 5.99 13.81
N TYR A 112 -3.66 6.36 13.43
CA TYR A 112 -3.91 7.45 12.49
C TYR A 112 -4.86 8.48 13.14
N SER A 113 -4.84 8.60 14.45
CA SER A 113 -5.84 9.34 15.23
C SER A 113 -5.91 10.84 14.92
N ASP A 114 -4.84 11.43 14.36
CA ASP A 114 -4.75 12.87 14.11
C ASP A 114 -4.81 13.27 12.62
N ILE A 115 -5.00 12.32 11.70
CA ILE A 115 -5.07 12.63 10.28
C ILE A 115 -6.50 13.07 9.91
N LYS A 116 -6.66 14.30 9.43
CA LYS A 116 -7.93 14.83 8.93
C LYS A 116 -8.54 13.92 7.88
N ALA A 117 -9.86 13.77 7.85
CA ALA A 117 -10.59 12.82 7.00
C ALA A 117 -10.20 12.87 5.51
N SER A 118 -9.91 14.03 4.95
CA SER A 118 -9.45 14.20 3.56
C SER A 118 -8.08 13.59 3.30
N VAL A 119 -7.16 13.67 4.27
CA VAL A 119 -5.82 13.09 4.17
C VAL A 119 -5.89 11.57 4.34
N ARG A 120 -6.89 11.07 5.08
CA ARG A 120 -7.12 9.62 5.24
C ARG A 120 -7.51 8.93 3.93
N GLU A 121 -8.36 9.57 3.12
CA GLU A 121 -8.75 9.02 1.80
C GLU A 121 -7.56 8.98 0.85
N ASP A 122 -6.76 10.04 0.78
CA ASP A 122 -5.56 10.11 -0.06
C ASP A 122 -4.51 9.08 0.34
N ILE A 123 -4.30 8.84 1.65
CA ILE A 123 -3.37 7.82 2.15
C ILE A 123 -3.85 6.41 1.81
N LEU A 124 -5.16 6.18 1.83
CA LEU A 124 -5.76 4.90 1.51
C LEU A 124 -5.71 4.60 0.01
N GLU A 125 -5.77 5.62 -0.85
CA GLU A 125 -5.72 5.48 -2.30
C GLU A 125 -4.31 5.47 -2.87
N MET A 126 -3.40 6.29 -2.36
CA MET A 126 -2.06 6.49 -2.95
C MET A 126 -0.99 5.50 -2.48
N GLY A 127 -1.27 4.66 -1.44
CA GLY A 127 -0.26 3.78 -0.86
C GLY A 127 0.94 4.56 -0.36
N GLU A 128 1.00 4.83 0.93
CA GLU A 128 2.07 5.50 1.68
C GLU A 128 3.01 6.36 0.81
N ASP A 129 2.63 7.59 0.51
CA ASP A 129 3.61 8.56 0.02
C ASP A 129 4.65 8.75 1.11
N THR A 130 5.88 8.31 0.85
CA THR A 130 7.01 8.38 1.77
C THR A 130 7.20 9.80 2.31
N VAL A 131 6.92 10.82 1.50
CA VAL A 131 7.01 12.23 1.89
C VAL A 131 5.96 12.57 2.95
N THR A 132 4.75 12.05 2.82
CA THR A 132 3.68 12.24 3.81
C THR A 132 4.02 11.55 5.13
N PHE A 133 4.55 10.33 5.07
CA PHE A 133 5.04 9.63 6.26
C PHE A 133 6.15 10.40 6.97
N LEU A 134 7.14 10.88 6.24
CA LEU A 134 8.24 11.68 6.78
C LEU A 134 7.74 13.00 7.40
N ASN A 135 6.79 13.68 6.77
CA ASN A 135 6.21 14.90 7.30
C ASN A 135 5.46 14.65 8.62
N ASN A 136 4.68 13.58 8.69
CA ASN A 136 3.94 13.20 9.91
C ASN A 136 4.90 12.81 11.04
N TYR A 137 5.99 12.09 10.72
CA TYR A 137 7.02 11.76 11.68
C TYR A 137 7.67 13.02 12.27
N VAL A 138 8.01 14.02 11.42
CA VAL A 138 8.57 15.29 11.86
C VAL A 138 7.60 16.07 12.76
N ASP A 139 6.28 15.99 12.50
CA ASP A 139 5.29 16.66 13.34
C ASP A 139 5.21 16.08 14.76
N GLN A 140 5.47 14.79 14.90
CA GLN A 140 5.47 14.09 16.20
C GLN A 140 6.77 14.23 16.97
N LEU A 141 7.88 14.63 16.32
CA LEU A 141 9.17 14.79 16.99
C LEU A 141 9.10 15.91 18.04
N GLU A 142 9.46 15.61 19.28
CA GLU A 142 9.78 16.60 20.29
C GLU A 142 11.21 17.13 20.03
N THR A 143 11.34 18.27 19.37
CA THR A 143 12.62 18.84 18.96
C THR A 143 12.56 20.38 18.96
N ASP A 144 13.67 21.00 19.33
CA ASP A 144 13.88 22.45 19.23
C ASP A 144 14.19 22.92 17.78
N VAL A 145 14.35 21.99 16.84
CA VAL A 145 14.62 22.30 15.44
C VAL A 145 13.33 22.79 14.76
N ASN A 146 13.50 23.77 13.85
CA ASN A 146 12.38 24.26 13.05
C ASN A 146 11.83 23.14 12.15
N LYS A 147 10.65 22.62 12.50
CA LYS A 147 9.99 21.50 11.81
C LYS A 147 9.73 21.77 10.33
N THR A 148 9.43 23.02 9.96
CA THR A 148 9.21 23.40 8.55
C THR A 148 10.48 23.21 7.72
N LYS A 149 11.63 23.71 8.22
CA LYS A 149 12.92 23.53 7.56
C LYS A 149 13.32 22.05 7.50
N LEU A 150 13.02 21.28 8.55
CA LEU A 150 13.33 19.85 8.58
C LEU A 150 12.52 19.09 7.52
N LYS A 151 11.24 19.41 7.35
CA LYS A 151 10.39 18.82 6.30
C LYS A 151 10.89 19.17 4.89
N GLU A 152 11.24 20.43 4.65
CA GLU A 152 11.80 20.84 3.36
C GLU A 152 13.10 20.11 3.05
N TYR A 153 13.97 19.93 4.03
CA TYR A 153 15.23 19.22 3.88
C TYR A 153 15.02 17.73 3.59
N LEU A 154 14.15 17.06 4.33
CA LEU A 154 13.81 15.66 4.10
C LEU A 154 13.18 15.45 2.72
N LYS A 155 12.31 16.37 2.29
CA LYS A 155 11.72 16.34 0.94
C LYS A 155 12.79 16.49 -0.14
N SER A 156 13.79 17.36 0.04
CA SER A 156 14.89 17.55 -0.92
C SER A 156 15.76 16.29 -1.02
N ILE A 157 16.11 15.66 0.10
CA ILE A 157 16.86 14.39 0.12
C ILE A 157 16.08 13.27 -0.58
N TYR A 158 14.77 13.19 -0.33
CA TYR A 158 13.93 12.17 -0.96
C TYR A 158 13.89 12.32 -2.49
N ILE A 159 13.75 13.56 -2.99
CA ILE A 159 13.79 13.85 -4.42
C ILE A 159 15.16 13.50 -5.00
N GLU A 160 16.26 13.94 -4.36
CA GLU A 160 17.62 13.64 -4.79
C GLU A 160 17.92 12.14 -4.82
N ALA A 161 17.42 11.37 -3.83
CA ALA A 161 17.56 9.92 -3.79
C ALA A 161 16.79 9.23 -4.92
N ASN A 162 15.65 9.77 -5.33
CA ASN A 162 14.89 9.22 -6.45
C ASN A 162 15.47 9.61 -7.81
N ASP A 163 16.01 10.82 -7.95
CA ASP A 163 16.65 11.29 -9.20
C ASP A 163 17.98 10.58 -9.48
N ASN A 164 18.71 10.16 -8.45
CA ASN A 164 19.98 9.42 -8.58
C ASN A 164 19.78 7.92 -8.84
N ASN A 165 18.54 7.42 -8.92
CA ASN A 165 18.19 6.04 -9.25
C ASN A 165 17.70 5.87 -10.71
N VAL A 166 18.02 6.79 -11.61
CA VAL A 166 17.78 6.68 -13.06
C VAL A 166 19.01 6.20 -13.78
#